data_370638b9fea0acb7a63a683011debedd
#
_entry.id   370638b9fea0acb7a63a683011debedd
#
_cell.length_a   1.000
_cell.length_b   1.000
_cell.length_c   1.000
_cell.angle_alpha   90.00
_cell.angle_beta   90.00
_cell.angle_gamma   90.00
#
_symmetry.space_group_name_H-M   'P 1'
#
loop_
_entity.id
_entity.type
_entity.pdbx_description
1 polymer ?
#
loop_
_entity_poly.entity_id
_entity_poly.type
_entity_poly.pdbx_seq_one_letter_code
_entity_poly.pdbx_strand_id
1 'polypeptide(L)'
;MNRYPIWKYLVIVVALLVGVLYTLPNFYGEAPAVQVSSAKPTAPVDTATLQRVEQVLSQAGITAEQITLDSGSIRARFTDTDTQLRARDLIQNSLVPQADDPAYVVALNLLSRSPEWLTAIGAHPMYLGLDLRGGVHFMLQIDMQSALAKRAEALTGDLRTLLRDKNIRHSGISRNNLGIEVSVRDEATLNAVRDVID
;
A
#
# COMPACT_ATOMS: atom_id res chain seq x y z
N MET A 1 37.85 20.53 -43.94
CA MET A 1 36.72 20.73 -43.04
C MET A 1 35.89 19.44 -43.00
N ASN A 2 35.80 18.82 -41.85
CA ASN A 2 35.14 17.54 -41.70
C ASN A 2 33.60 17.77 -41.72
N ARG A 3 32.95 17.54 -42.87
CA ARG A 3 31.49 17.66 -42.99
C ARG A 3 30.85 16.33 -42.67
N TYR A 4 30.30 16.23 -41.47
CA TYR A 4 29.51 15.04 -41.14
C TYR A 4 28.21 15.01 -41.96
N PRO A 5 27.75 13.83 -42.39
CA PRO A 5 26.46 13.70 -43.08
C PRO A 5 25.31 14.12 -42.19
N ILE A 6 24.27 14.72 -42.74
CA ILE A 6 23.13 15.34 -42.05
C ILE A 6 22.44 14.35 -41.11
N TRP A 7 22.38 13.08 -41.44
CA TRP A 7 21.75 12.05 -40.58
C TRP A 7 22.41 11.94 -39.19
N LYS A 8 23.72 12.20 -39.06
CA LYS A 8 24.44 12.19 -37.78
C LYS A 8 23.95 13.33 -36.87
N TYR A 9 23.72 14.51 -37.45
CA TYR A 9 23.15 15.64 -36.69
C TYR A 9 21.73 15.35 -36.28
N LEU A 10 20.94 14.70 -37.13
CA LEU A 10 19.56 14.28 -36.78
C LEU A 10 19.57 13.29 -35.63
N VAL A 11 20.44 12.30 -35.62
CA VAL A 11 20.56 11.35 -34.49
C VAL A 11 20.94 12.07 -33.21
N ILE A 12 21.86 13.01 -33.23
CA ILE A 12 22.25 13.79 -32.04
C ILE A 12 21.08 14.62 -31.54
N VAL A 13 20.35 15.30 -32.42
CA VAL A 13 19.17 16.10 -32.04
C VAL A 13 18.10 15.23 -31.42
N VAL A 14 17.80 14.07 -32.00
CA VAL A 14 16.82 13.12 -31.45
C VAL A 14 17.28 12.62 -30.06
N ALA A 15 18.56 12.25 -29.93
CA ALA A 15 19.09 11.80 -28.65
C ALA A 15 18.98 12.88 -27.55
N LEU A 16 19.27 14.15 -27.92
CA LEU A 16 19.13 15.28 -27.00
C LEU A 16 17.66 15.51 -26.61
N LEU A 17 16.73 15.45 -27.56
CA LEU A 17 15.29 15.61 -27.29
C LEU A 17 14.79 14.52 -26.35
N VAL A 18 15.17 13.26 -26.60
CA VAL A 18 14.83 12.14 -25.70
C VAL A 18 15.43 12.37 -24.31
N GLY A 19 16.70 12.78 -24.23
CA GLY A 19 17.38 13.09 -22.97
C GLY A 19 16.65 14.18 -22.16
N VAL A 20 16.28 15.27 -22.82
CA VAL A 20 15.50 16.37 -22.20
C VAL A 20 14.14 15.85 -21.72
N LEU A 21 13.43 15.08 -22.55
CA LEU A 21 12.12 14.53 -22.21
C LEU A 21 12.17 13.65 -20.95
N TYR A 22 13.17 12.76 -20.86
CA TYR A 22 13.33 11.89 -19.68
C TYR A 22 13.90 12.60 -18.45
N THR A 23 14.48 13.79 -18.62
CA THR A 23 14.94 14.61 -17.50
C THR A 23 13.82 15.51 -16.93
N LEU A 24 12.80 15.78 -17.74
CA LEU A 24 11.69 16.69 -17.40
C LEU A 24 11.01 16.34 -16.04
N PRO A 25 10.73 15.06 -15.69
CA PRO A 25 10.09 14.70 -14.42
C PRO A 25 10.80 15.25 -13.18
N ASN A 26 12.12 15.43 -13.23
CA ASN A 26 12.89 15.93 -12.08
C ASN A 26 12.59 17.40 -11.74
N PHE A 27 12.03 18.17 -12.69
CA PHE A 27 11.68 19.58 -12.47
C PHE A 27 10.32 19.79 -11.81
N TYR A 28 9.43 18.80 -11.83
CA TYR A 28 8.09 18.92 -11.25
C TYR A 28 8.06 18.80 -9.72
N GLY A 29 9.12 18.24 -9.12
CA GLY A 29 9.19 18.05 -7.67
C GLY A 29 8.23 16.97 -7.15
N GLU A 30 8.07 16.94 -5.85
CA GLU A 30 7.23 15.99 -5.13
C GLU A 30 6.17 16.71 -4.32
N ALA A 31 5.04 16.06 -4.10
CA ALA A 31 3.96 16.53 -3.27
C ALA A 31 3.67 15.54 -2.13
N PRO A 32 3.29 16.04 -0.96
CA PRO A 32 2.84 15.20 0.14
C PRO A 32 1.57 14.45 -0.27
N ALA A 33 1.54 13.16 0.03
CA ALA A 33 0.42 12.29 -0.32
C ALA A 33 0.11 11.29 0.79
N VAL A 34 -1.13 10.82 0.83
CA VAL A 34 -1.57 9.72 1.68
C VAL A 34 -1.86 8.52 0.79
N GLN A 35 -1.30 7.39 1.15
CA GLN A 35 -1.55 6.13 0.47
C GLN A 35 -2.35 5.21 1.38
N VAL A 36 -3.45 4.68 0.86
CA VAL A 36 -4.27 3.67 1.52
C VAL A 36 -4.09 2.36 0.78
N SER A 37 -3.66 1.33 1.48
CA SER A 37 -3.46 -0.02 0.92
C SER A 37 -4.17 -1.05 1.78
N SER A 38 -4.50 -2.19 1.18
CA SER A 38 -5.09 -3.31 1.91
C SER A 38 -4.05 -3.94 2.85
N ALA A 39 -4.44 -4.19 4.10
CA ALA A 39 -3.68 -4.99 5.04
C ALA A 39 -4.02 -6.48 4.95
N LYS A 40 -5.22 -6.80 4.43
CA LYS A 40 -5.73 -8.17 4.37
C LYS A 40 -6.23 -8.50 2.95
N PRO A 41 -6.00 -9.72 2.46
CA PRO A 41 -6.53 -10.15 1.16
C PRO A 41 -8.06 -10.09 1.08
N THR A 42 -8.74 -10.19 2.22
CA THR A 42 -10.20 -10.18 2.35
C THR A 42 -10.82 -8.78 2.26
N ALA A 43 -10.01 -7.72 2.34
CA ALA A 43 -10.47 -6.33 2.29
C ALA A 43 -9.75 -5.58 1.14
N PRO A 44 -10.04 -5.90 -0.12
CA PRO A 44 -9.41 -5.22 -1.25
C PRO A 44 -9.77 -3.74 -1.26
N VAL A 45 -8.85 -2.91 -1.74
CA VAL A 45 -9.11 -1.49 -1.97
C VAL A 45 -9.81 -1.36 -3.31
N ASP A 46 -11.08 -0.97 -3.28
CA ASP A 46 -11.98 -0.85 -4.42
C ASP A 46 -12.53 0.58 -4.59
N THR A 47 -13.42 0.75 -5.55
CA THR A 47 -14.10 2.03 -5.82
C THR A 47 -15.00 2.47 -4.66
N ALA A 48 -15.54 1.54 -3.86
CA ALA A 48 -16.34 1.87 -2.69
C ALA A 48 -15.45 2.47 -1.59
N THR A 49 -14.26 1.92 -1.39
CA THR A 49 -13.24 2.47 -0.49
C THR A 49 -12.79 3.85 -0.95
N LEU A 50 -12.60 4.05 -2.26
CA LEU A 50 -12.27 5.35 -2.85
C LEU A 50 -13.34 6.40 -2.53
N GLN A 51 -14.62 6.09 -2.79
CA GLN A 51 -15.74 6.99 -2.50
C GLN A 51 -15.82 7.34 -1.01
N ARG A 52 -15.54 6.38 -0.14
CA ARG A 52 -15.51 6.62 1.31
C ARG A 52 -14.40 7.58 1.70
N VAL A 53 -13.20 7.44 1.12
CA VAL A 53 -12.09 8.38 1.34
C VAL A 53 -12.45 9.78 0.85
N GLU A 54 -13.01 9.90 -0.35
CA GLU A 54 -13.46 11.18 -0.91
C GLU A 54 -14.54 11.85 -0.04
N GLN A 55 -15.50 11.06 0.44
CA GLN A 55 -16.55 11.56 1.32
C GLN A 55 -15.99 12.08 2.65
N VAL A 56 -15.07 11.36 3.27
CA VAL A 56 -14.42 11.76 4.53
C VAL A 56 -13.65 13.07 4.34
N LEU A 57 -12.89 13.18 3.27
CA LEU A 57 -12.12 14.38 2.96
C LEU A 57 -13.05 15.59 2.67
N SER A 58 -14.12 15.39 1.90
CA SER A 58 -15.07 16.44 1.55
C SER A 58 -15.84 16.93 2.79
N GLN A 59 -16.26 16.03 3.70
CA GLN A 59 -16.92 16.39 4.96
C GLN A 59 -16.02 17.22 5.88
N ALA A 60 -14.72 16.97 5.83
CA ALA A 60 -13.73 17.71 6.61
C ALA A 60 -13.27 19.02 5.91
N GLY A 61 -13.78 19.31 4.71
CA GLY A 61 -13.38 20.49 3.93
C GLY A 61 -11.94 20.39 3.41
N ILE A 62 -11.39 19.19 3.30
CA ILE A 62 -10.04 18.96 2.79
C ILE A 62 -10.11 18.64 1.29
N THR A 63 -9.48 19.50 0.49
CA THR A 63 -9.35 19.30 -0.96
C THR A 63 -8.03 18.60 -1.27
N ALA A 64 -8.11 17.45 -1.92
CA ALA A 64 -6.94 16.80 -2.50
C ALA A 64 -6.69 17.36 -3.92
N GLU A 65 -5.42 17.54 -4.30
CA GLU A 65 -5.05 17.92 -5.67
C GLU A 65 -5.44 16.84 -6.68
N GLN A 66 -5.28 15.59 -6.28
CA GLN A 66 -5.59 14.42 -7.09
C GLN A 66 -5.81 13.21 -6.19
N ILE A 67 -6.83 12.41 -6.51
CA ILE A 67 -7.05 11.10 -5.89
C ILE A 67 -7.07 10.07 -7.00
N THR A 68 -6.24 9.04 -6.87
CA THR A 68 -6.14 7.95 -7.85
C THR A 68 -6.24 6.61 -7.16
N LEU A 69 -6.91 5.66 -7.83
CA LEU A 69 -6.90 4.25 -7.46
C LEU A 69 -5.95 3.53 -8.42
N ASP A 70 -4.82 3.05 -7.92
CA ASP A 70 -3.80 2.40 -8.72
C ASP A 70 -3.35 1.10 -8.03
N SER A 71 -3.38 0.00 -8.79
CA SER A 71 -2.86 -1.32 -8.37
C SER A 71 -3.32 -1.76 -6.98
N GLY A 72 -4.61 -1.50 -6.62
CA GLY A 72 -5.16 -1.88 -5.32
C GLY A 72 -4.72 -0.97 -4.16
N SER A 73 -4.30 0.24 -4.45
CA SER A 73 -4.05 1.29 -3.46
C SER A 73 -4.66 2.63 -3.88
N ILE A 74 -5.20 3.38 -2.92
CA ILE A 74 -5.67 4.75 -3.15
C ILE A 74 -4.53 5.69 -2.79
N ARG A 75 -4.24 6.64 -3.68
CA ARG A 75 -3.24 7.68 -3.48
C ARG A 75 -3.92 9.03 -3.58
N ALA A 76 -3.93 9.78 -2.47
CA ALA A 76 -4.45 11.13 -2.40
C ALA A 76 -3.29 12.11 -2.22
N ARG A 77 -3.14 13.06 -3.15
CA ARG A 77 -2.08 14.06 -3.16
C ARG A 77 -2.60 15.39 -2.61
N PHE A 78 -1.79 16.05 -1.79
CA PHE A 78 -2.13 17.31 -1.13
C PHE A 78 -1.11 18.40 -1.46
N THR A 79 -1.50 19.65 -1.22
CA THR A 79 -0.65 20.82 -1.46
C THR A 79 0.44 20.97 -0.42
N ASP A 80 0.13 20.64 0.84
CA ASP A 80 1.01 20.86 1.98
C ASP A 80 0.98 19.67 2.97
N THR A 81 2.01 19.61 3.82
CA THR A 81 2.20 18.53 4.80
C THR A 81 1.19 18.58 5.94
N ASP A 82 0.71 19.75 6.35
CA ASP A 82 -0.26 19.87 7.44
C ASP A 82 -1.61 19.29 7.02
N THR A 83 -2.03 19.59 5.79
CA THR A 83 -3.23 19.01 5.18
C THR A 83 -3.09 17.50 5.01
N GLN A 84 -1.91 17.01 4.62
CA GLN A 84 -1.60 15.59 4.51
C GLN A 84 -1.77 14.89 5.87
N LEU A 85 -1.23 15.45 6.96
CA LEU A 85 -1.31 14.85 8.30
C LEU A 85 -2.76 14.78 8.78
N ARG A 86 -3.53 15.86 8.63
CA ARG A 86 -4.95 15.89 8.96
C ARG A 86 -5.76 14.88 8.14
N ALA A 87 -5.50 14.81 6.84
CA ALA A 87 -6.15 13.86 5.95
C ALA A 87 -5.84 12.42 6.36
N ARG A 88 -4.58 12.10 6.67
CA ARG A 88 -4.19 10.77 7.16
C ARG A 88 -5.00 10.38 8.41
N ASP A 89 -5.06 11.26 9.40
CA ASP A 89 -5.73 10.96 10.67
C ASP A 89 -7.25 10.73 10.47
N LEU A 90 -7.88 11.53 9.63
CA LEU A 90 -9.29 11.38 9.28
C LEU A 90 -9.58 10.08 8.53
N ILE A 91 -8.77 9.77 7.51
CA ILE A 91 -8.88 8.54 6.73
C ILE A 91 -8.63 7.33 7.64
N GLN A 92 -7.61 7.37 8.47
CA GLN A 92 -7.28 6.29 9.39
C GLN A 92 -8.43 6.02 10.37
N ASN A 93 -8.98 7.06 11.00
CA ASN A 93 -10.11 6.92 11.93
C ASN A 93 -11.37 6.39 11.25
N SER A 94 -11.59 6.71 9.97
CA SER A 94 -12.75 6.24 9.21
C SER A 94 -12.63 4.80 8.71
N LEU A 95 -11.44 4.40 8.25
CA LEU A 95 -11.21 3.09 7.63
C LEU A 95 -10.69 2.04 8.61
N VAL A 96 -10.05 2.48 9.71
CA VAL A 96 -9.41 1.60 10.70
C VAL A 96 -9.96 1.94 12.09
N PRO A 97 -11.24 1.64 12.36
CA PRO A 97 -11.84 1.91 13.68
C PRO A 97 -11.26 1.05 14.80
N GLN A 98 -10.63 -0.08 14.46
CA GLN A 98 -10.00 -1.00 15.40
C GLN A 98 -8.50 -1.09 15.11
N ALA A 99 -7.69 -0.62 16.06
CA ALA A 99 -6.23 -0.60 15.92
C ALA A 99 -5.60 -2.00 15.99
N ASP A 100 -6.26 -2.96 16.65
CA ASP A 100 -5.68 -4.29 16.88
C ASP A 100 -5.71 -5.20 15.65
N ASP A 101 -6.60 -4.94 14.69
CA ASP A 101 -6.72 -5.76 13.46
C ASP A 101 -7.10 -4.89 12.25
N PRO A 102 -6.16 -4.08 11.75
CA PRO A 102 -6.45 -3.14 10.68
C PRO A 102 -6.72 -3.84 9.36
N ALA A 103 -7.87 -3.55 8.75
CA ALA A 103 -8.18 -3.99 7.37
C ALA A 103 -7.40 -3.22 6.31
N TYR A 104 -7.07 -1.96 6.61
CA TYR A 104 -6.35 -1.05 5.72
C TYR A 104 -5.14 -0.44 6.43
N VAL A 105 -4.10 -0.14 5.67
CA VAL A 105 -2.92 0.61 6.12
C VAL A 105 -2.95 1.98 5.47
N VAL A 106 -2.90 3.03 6.29
CA VAL A 106 -2.83 4.42 5.85
C VAL A 106 -1.43 4.95 6.12
N ALA A 107 -0.69 5.20 5.05
CA ALA A 107 0.71 5.63 5.11
C ALA A 107 0.91 7.02 4.50
N LEU A 108 1.85 7.77 5.06
CA LEU A 108 2.35 9.01 4.45
C LEU A 108 3.31 8.64 3.32
N ASN A 109 3.16 9.33 2.20
CA ASN A 109 4.00 9.12 1.03
C ASN A 109 4.33 10.47 0.36
N LEU A 110 5.29 10.46 -0.56
CA LEU A 110 5.61 11.57 -1.44
C LEU A 110 5.39 11.08 -2.88
N LEU A 111 4.56 11.80 -3.62
CA LEU A 111 4.28 11.48 -5.01
C LEU A 111 4.83 12.56 -5.92
N SER A 112 5.35 12.16 -7.07
CA SER A 112 5.78 13.12 -8.08
C SER A 112 4.60 13.94 -8.60
N ARG A 113 4.85 15.24 -8.86
CA ARG A 113 3.92 16.12 -9.57
C ARG A 113 4.01 15.99 -11.09
N SER A 114 4.76 15.02 -11.59
CA SER A 114 4.89 14.80 -13.03
C SER A 114 3.52 14.54 -13.68
N PRO A 115 3.26 15.14 -14.85
CA PRO A 115 2.04 14.87 -15.61
C PRO A 115 1.93 13.40 -16.01
N GLU A 116 0.71 12.89 -16.12
CA GLU A 116 0.43 11.48 -16.42
C GLU A 116 1.00 11.03 -17.77
N TRP A 117 1.06 11.91 -18.76
CA TRP A 117 1.64 11.58 -20.07
C TRP A 117 3.15 11.27 -20.00
N LEU A 118 3.89 11.88 -19.05
CA LEU A 118 5.30 11.57 -18.81
C LEU A 118 5.46 10.20 -18.14
N THR A 119 4.63 9.90 -17.15
CA THR A 119 4.65 8.59 -16.48
C THR A 119 4.20 7.48 -17.43
N ALA A 120 3.26 7.75 -18.34
CA ALA A 120 2.79 6.80 -19.35
C ALA A 120 3.89 6.35 -20.34
N ILE A 121 4.86 7.21 -20.64
CA ILE A 121 6.04 6.87 -21.47
C ILE A 121 7.21 6.31 -20.64
N GLY A 122 7.00 6.05 -19.34
CA GLY A 122 8.02 5.52 -18.43
C GLY A 122 9.05 6.56 -17.95
N ALA A 123 8.80 7.85 -18.16
CA ALA A 123 9.65 8.92 -17.65
C ALA A 123 9.29 9.20 -16.19
N HIS A 124 10.07 8.65 -15.26
CA HIS A 124 9.92 8.84 -13.83
C HIS A 124 10.99 9.79 -13.29
N PRO A 125 10.70 10.56 -12.22
CA PRO A 125 11.73 11.35 -11.55
C PRO A 125 12.79 10.44 -10.94
N MET A 126 14.01 10.95 -10.85
CA MET A 126 15.09 10.22 -10.21
C MET A 126 14.87 10.18 -8.70
N TYR A 127 14.86 8.99 -8.12
CA TYR A 127 14.79 8.83 -6.67
C TYR A 127 16.15 9.20 -6.06
N LEU A 128 16.19 10.33 -5.39
CA LEU A 128 17.37 10.78 -4.68
C LEU A 128 17.59 9.91 -3.43
N GLY A 129 18.79 9.38 -3.28
CA GLY A 129 19.20 8.65 -2.09
C GLY A 129 19.32 9.56 -0.86
N LEU A 130 19.51 8.94 0.31
CA LEU A 130 19.68 9.61 1.59
C LEU A 130 20.80 10.66 1.59
N ASP A 131 21.86 10.41 0.85
CA ASP A 131 23.03 11.29 0.75
C ASP A 131 22.70 12.65 0.08
N LEU A 132 21.71 12.67 -0.80
CA LEU A 132 21.31 13.87 -1.56
C LEU A 132 20.08 14.56 -0.95
N ARG A 133 19.20 13.81 -0.29
CA ARG A 133 18.01 14.37 0.37
C ARG A 133 18.28 14.83 1.80
N GLY A 134 19.36 14.35 2.40
CA GLY A 134 19.55 14.42 3.83
C GLY A 134 18.56 13.51 4.59
N GLY A 135 18.78 13.32 5.85
CA GLY A 135 17.89 12.52 6.69
C GLY A 135 18.67 11.69 7.69
N VAL A 136 17.95 10.90 8.48
CA VAL A 136 18.51 9.99 9.47
C VAL A 136 18.26 8.57 9.01
N HIS A 137 19.31 7.77 8.96
CA HIS A 137 19.20 6.34 8.66
C HIS A 137 18.86 5.59 9.94
N PHE A 138 17.69 4.95 9.96
CA PHE A 138 17.29 4.06 11.04
C PHE A 138 17.42 2.61 10.56
N MET A 139 18.17 1.81 11.32
CA MET A 139 18.17 0.36 11.14
C MET A 139 17.11 -0.22 12.07
N LEU A 140 16.05 -0.78 11.49
CA LEU A 140 15.00 -1.45 12.24
C LEU A 140 15.20 -2.97 12.09
N GLN A 141 15.32 -3.65 13.22
CA GLN A 141 15.33 -5.10 13.26
C GLN A 141 13.94 -5.60 13.69
N ILE A 142 13.34 -6.42 12.86
CA ILE A 142 12.06 -7.05 13.18
C ILE A 142 12.34 -8.31 14.01
N ASP A 143 11.71 -8.38 15.18
CA ASP A 143 11.66 -9.63 15.94
C ASP A 143 10.66 -10.60 15.27
N MET A 144 11.20 -11.44 14.39
CA MET A 144 10.41 -12.40 13.62
C MET A 144 9.68 -13.40 14.52
N GLN A 145 10.24 -13.75 15.68
CA GLN A 145 9.60 -14.70 16.60
C GLN A 145 8.34 -14.08 17.22
N SER A 146 8.44 -12.87 17.71
CA SER A 146 7.27 -12.12 18.23
C SER A 146 6.23 -11.84 17.16
N ALA A 147 6.66 -11.51 15.94
CA ALA A 147 5.77 -11.27 14.82
C ALA A 147 4.98 -12.52 14.41
N LEU A 148 5.68 -13.66 14.29
CA LEU A 148 5.05 -14.95 14.00
C LEU A 148 4.14 -15.41 15.15
N ALA A 149 4.54 -15.17 16.40
CA ALA A 149 3.72 -15.50 17.56
C ALA A 149 2.39 -14.74 17.55
N LYS A 150 2.42 -13.41 17.32
CA LYS A 150 1.22 -12.58 17.20
C LYS A 150 0.35 -12.99 16.01
N ARG A 151 0.97 -13.31 14.87
CA ARG A 151 0.22 -13.77 13.69
C ARG A 151 -0.48 -15.10 13.94
N ALA A 152 0.18 -16.05 14.59
CA ALA A 152 -0.41 -17.34 14.94
C ALA A 152 -1.53 -17.18 15.99
N GLU A 153 -1.41 -16.24 16.93
CA GLU A 153 -2.46 -15.94 17.90
C GLU A 153 -3.69 -15.35 17.22
N ALA A 154 -3.52 -14.38 16.32
CA ALA A 154 -4.61 -13.81 15.53
C ALA A 154 -5.33 -14.89 14.71
N LEU A 155 -4.59 -15.73 13.97
CA LEU A 155 -5.15 -16.84 13.20
C LEU A 155 -5.89 -17.86 14.09
N THR A 156 -5.39 -18.12 15.31
CA THR A 156 -6.09 -19.00 16.27
C THR A 156 -7.42 -18.41 16.70
N GLY A 157 -7.48 -17.08 16.90
CA GLY A 157 -8.72 -16.35 17.18
C GLY A 157 -9.72 -16.41 16.03
N ASP A 158 -9.25 -16.14 14.82
CA ASP A 158 -10.05 -16.18 13.60
C ASP A 158 -10.64 -17.58 13.36
N LEU A 159 -9.82 -18.63 13.46
CA LEU A 159 -10.25 -20.02 13.34
C LEU A 159 -11.32 -20.39 14.38
N ARG A 160 -11.13 -19.96 15.64
CA ARG A 160 -12.11 -20.22 16.69
C ARG A 160 -13.46 -19.55 16.39
N THR A 161 -13.44 -18.34 15.91
CA THR A 161 -14.65 -17.60 15.51
C THR A 161 -15.32 -18.28 14.33
N LEU A 162 -14.57 -18.64 13.30
CA LEU A 162 -15.05 -19.27 12.08
C LEU A 162 -15.67 -20.65 12.35
N LEU A 163 -15.02 -21.49 13.15
CA LEU A 163 -15.56 -22.80 13.54
C LEU A 163 -16.83 -22.67 14.40
N ARG A 164 -16.92 -21.65 15.26
CA ARG A 164 -18.10 -21.36 16.03
C ARG A 164 -19.26 -20.89 15.16
N ASP A 165 -19.02 -20.02 14.21
CA ASP A 165 -20.05 -19.49 13.30
C ASP A 165 -20.60 -20.58 12.38
N LYS A 166 -19.78 -21.54 12.03
CA LYS A 166 -20.16 -22.74 11.27
C LYS A 166 -20.74 -23.86 12.15
N ASN A 167 -20.87 -23.66 13.48
CA ASN A 167 -21.33 -24.66 14.45
C ASN A 167 -20.49 -25.97 14.44
N ILE A 168 -19.22 -25.91 14.09
CA ILE A 168 -18.32 -27.06 14.08
C ILE A 168 -17.73 -27.23 15.48
N ARG A 169 -18.01 -28.38 16.12
CA ARG A 169 -17.51 -28.71 17.46
C ARG A 169 -16.05 -29.17 17.37
N HIS A 170 -15.16 -28.52 18.10
CA HIS A 170 -13.74 -28.90 18.21
C HIS A 170 -13.39 -29.20 19.67
N SER A 171 -12.41 -30.08 19.88
CA SER A 171 -11.93 -30.46 21.21
C SER A 171 -10.92 -29.46 21.76
N GLY A 172 -10.22 -28.74 20.88
CA GLY A 172 -9.25 -27.72 21.23
C GLY A 172 -8.54 -27.17 20.00
N ILE A 173 -8.02 -25.96 20.14
CA ILE A 173 -7.12 -25.35 19.16
C ILE A 173 -5.84 -25.05 19.91
N SER A 174 -4.74 -25.71 19.54
CA SER A 174 -3.43 -25.52 20.13
C SER A 174 -2.46 -24.97 19.11
N ARG A 175 -1.45 -24.28 19.61
CA ARG A 175 -0.38 -23.72 18.80
C ARG A 175 0.87 -24.60 18.96
N ASN A 176 1.44 -25.03 17.85
CA ASN A 176 2.72 -25.71 17.78
C ASN A 176 3.74 -24.82 17.05
N ASN A 177 5.05 -25.08 17.20
CA ASN A 177 6.12 -24.33 16.52
C ASN A 177 6.01 -24.35 14.98
N LEU A 178 5.27 -25.30 14.42
CA LEU A 178 5.06 -25.51 12.98
C LEU A 178 3.74 -24.96 12.46
N GLY A 179 2.81 -24.52 13.34
CA GLY A 179 1.51 -24.03 12.93
C GLY A 179 0.44 -24.10 14.02
N ILE A 180 -0.82 -24.11 13.57
CA ILE A 180 -1.99 -24.23 14.42
C ILE A 180 -2.56 -25.64 14.26
N GLU A 181 -2.79 -26.31 15.36
CA GLU A 181 -3.36 -27.67 15.41
C GLU A 181 -4.81 -27.58 15.95
N VAL A 182 -5.74 -28.08 15.15
CA VAL A 182 -7.15 -28.16 15.55
C VAL A 182 -7.48 -29.62 15.85
N SER A 183 -7.83 -29.90 17.10
CA SER A 183 -8.22 -31.24 17.54
C SER A 183 -9.71 -31.42 17.41
N VAL A 184 -10.12 -32.44 16.69
CA VAL A 184 -11.53 -32.85 16.50
C VAL A 184 -11.76 -34.28 16.99
N ARG A 185 -13.02 -34.65 17.29
CA ARG A 185 -13.33 -35.97 17.85
C ARG A 185 -13.68 -37.01 16.79
N ASP A 186 -14.24 -36.57 15.66
CA ASP A 186 -14.83 -37.44 14.64
C ASP A 186 -14.25 -37.12 13.25
N GLU A 187 -14.15 -38.12 12.41
CA GLU A 187 -13.66 -37.99 11.03
C GLU A 187 -14.58 -37.13 10.15
N ALA A 188 -15.88 -37.19 10.38
CA ALA A 188 -16.84 -36.31 9.70
C ALA A 188 -16.60 -34.82 10.04
N THR A 189 -16.29 -34.53 11.30
CA THR A 189 -15.93 -33.18 11.74
C THR A 189 -14.58 -32.72 11.18
N LEU A 190 -13.62 -33.65 10.98
CA LEU A 190 -12.35 -33.34 10.37
C LEU A 190 -12.52 -32.88 8.91
N ASN A 191 -13.37 -33.56 8.14
CA ASN A 191 -13.66 -33.17 6.78
C ASN A 191 -14.37 -31.80 6.71
N ALA A 192 -15.32 -31.55 7.61
CA ALA A 192 -16.00 -30.26 7.71
C ALA A 192 -15.03 -29.10 8.09
N VAL A 193 -14.04 -29.36 8.92
CA VAL A 193 -12.98 -28.37 9.25
C VAL A 193 -12.09 -28.10 8.05
N ARG A 194 -11.72 -29.15 7.30
CA ARG A 194 -10.90 -29.03 6.08
C ARG A 194 -11.60 -28.20 5.01
N ASP A 195 -12.88 -28.47 4.75
CA ASP A 195 -13.68 -27.72 3.76
C ASP A 195 -13.88 -26.23 4.10
N VAL A 196 -13.64 -25.85 5.35
CA VAL A 196 -13.78 -24.46 5.82
C VAL A 196 -12.43 -23.72 5.81
N ILE A 197 -11.30 -24.47 5.84
CA ILE A 197 -9.95 -23.89 5.89
C ILE A 197 -9.35 -23.77 4.47
N ASP A 198 -9.72 -24.64 3.53
CA ASP A 198 -9.34 -24.59 2.12
C ASP A 198 -10.16 -23.53 1.36
#